data_94b690c790233a5bffca1e9f49b4b63b
#
_entry.id   94b690c790233a5bffca1e9f49b4b63b
#
_cell.length_a   1.000
_cell.length_b   1.000
_cell.length_c   1.000
_cell.angle_alpha   90.00
_cell.angle_beta   90.00
_cell.angle_gamma   90.00
#
_symmetry.space_group_name_H-M   'P 1'
#
loop_
_entity.id
_entity.type
_entity.pdbx_description
1 polymer ?
#
loop_
_entity_poly.entity_id
_entity_poly.type
_entity_poly.pdbx_seq_one_letter_code
_entity_poly.pdbx_strand_id
1 'polypeptide(L)'
;MSTAEEGIAAQVRNIETRYGRPMSEWFALIAASGLAKHTEVVAMLKAEYGMAHGAAHRVSLLARQAAAPAPTSADAALDALYTGKKAGLRPLHDQLMMVIDAFGPDVSTVPKKGYLSIRRTKQFAMIQPSAAGRLDVGMILRGIPAAGRLEPAGSFNALFTHRVRVTSPEDIDPTLTEWLHSAYMNAG
;
A
#
# COMPACT_ATOMS: atom_id res chain seq x y z
N MET A 1 -8.94 7.05 -12.32
CA MET A 1 -8.19 5.79 -12.06
C MET A 1 -6.71 6.15 -12.03
N SER A 2 -5.89 5.48 -11.20
CA SER A 2 -4.45 5.75 -11.12
C SER A 2 -3.75 5.12 -12.33
N THR A 3 -2.71 5.75 -12.87
CA THR A 3 -1.87 5.21 -13.97
C THR A 3 -1.32 3.81 -13.69
N ALA A 4 -1.14 3.44 -12.41
CA ALA A 4 -0.73 2.10 -12.00
C ALA A 4 -1.88 1.06 -12.15
N GLU A 5 -3.12 1.45 -11.89
CA GLU A 5 -4.30 0.59 -12.07
C GLU A 5 -4.58 0.33 -13.55
N GLU A 6 -4.42 1.35 -14.38
CA GLU A 6 -4.53 1.23 -15.84
C GLU A 6 -3.44 0.30 -16.41
N GLY A 7 -2.22 0.40 -15.89
CA GLY A 7 -1.12 -0.49 -16.25
C GLY A 7 -1.38 -1.96 -15.89
N ILE A 8 -1.94 -2.22 -14.71
CA ILE A 8 -2.34 -3.58 -14.30
C ILE A 8 -3.47 -4.10 -15.17
N ALA A 9 -4.50 -3.30 -15.45
CA ALA A 9 -5.61 -3.69 -16.30
C ALA A 9 -5.17 -4.00 -17.75
N ALA A 10 -4.22 -3.23 -18.30
CA ALA A 10 -3.64 -3.51 -19.60
C ALA A 10 -2.85 -4.83 -19.61
N GLN A 11 -2.06 -5.10 -18.56
CA GLN A 11 -1.34 -6.37 -18.44
C GLN A 11 -2.29 -7.56 -18.32
N VAL A 12 -3.38 -7.43 -17.58
CA VAL A 12 -4.43 -8.46 -17.46
C VAL A 12 -5.02 -8.76 -18.83
N ARG A 13 -5.50 -7.76 -19.56
CA ARG A 13 -6.06 -7.93 -20.91
C ARG A 13 -5.07 -8.61 -21.86
N ASN A 14 -3.80 -8.21 -21.81
CA ASN A 14 -2.75 -8.83 -22.65
C ASN A 14 -2.54 -10.31 -22.32
N ILE A 15 -2.58 -10.69 -21.04
CA ILE A 15 -2.46 -12.08 -20.61
C ILE A 15 -3.68 -12.88 -21.07
N GLU A 16 -4.89 -12.40 -20.86
CA GLU A 16 -6.13 -13.05 -21.27
C GLU A 16 -6.16 -13.27 -22.79
N THR A 17 -5.82 -12.24 -23.55
CA THR A 17 -5.76 -12.33 -25.02
C THR A 17 -4.69 -13.32 -25.50
N ARG A 18 -3.49 -13.26 -24.91
CA ARG A 18 -2.35 -14.08 -25.37
C ARG A 18 -2.52 -15.56 -25.06
N TYR A 19 -3.12 -15.89 -23.91
CA TYR A 19 -3.27 -17.27 -23.44
C TYR A 19 -4.69 -17.80 -23.56
N GLY A 20 -5.62 -17.01 -24.11
CA GLY A 20 -6.98 -17.42 -24.48
C GLY A 20 -7.89 -17.80 -23.30
N ARG A 21 -7.60 -17.31 -22.08
CA ARG A 21 -8.37 -17.60 -20.87
C ARG A 21 -8.54 -16.37 -20.00
N PRO A 22 -9.73 -16.13 -19.44
CA PRO A 22 -9.96 -15.05 -18.48
C PRO A 22 -9.23 -15.32 -17.16
N MET A 23 -8.94 -14.26 -16.40
CA MET A 23 -8.25 -14.37 -15.12
C MET A 23 -8.96 -15.29 -14.12
N SER A 24 -10.29 -15.31 -14.13
CA SER A 24 -11.10 -16.18 -13.26
C SER A 24 -10.80 -17.67 -13.47
N GLU A 25 -10.59 -18.10 -14.72
CA GLU A 25 -10.23 -19.49 -15.01
C GLU A 25 -8.80 -19.81 -14.54
N TRP A 26 -7.86 -18.87 -14.71
CA TRP A 26 -6.51 -19.05 -14.17
C TRP A 26 -6.52 -19.19 -12.67
N PHE A 27 -7.36 -18.41 -11.95
CA PHE A 27 -7.49 -18.54 -10.50
C PHE A 27 -8.09 -19.88 -10.10
N ALA A 28 -9.11 -20.36 -10.83
CA ALA A 28 -9.70 -21.67 -10.57
C ALA A 28 -8.68 -22.82 -10.80
N LEU A 29 -7.88 -22.74 -11.86
CA LEU A 29 -6.80 -23.71 -12.11
C LEU A 29 -5.74 -23.73 -11.02
N ILE A 30 -5.31 -22.56 -10.56
CA ILE A 30 -4.36 -22.45 -9.45
C ILE A 30 -4.96 -23.01 -8.15
N ALA A 31 -6.22 -22.69 -7.85
CA ALA A 31 -6.90 -23.26 -6.69
C ALA A 31 -7.01 -24.79 -6.76
N ALA A 32 -7.36 -25.33 -7.92
CA ALA A 32 -7.48 -26.78 -8.14
C ALA A 32 -6.12 -27.52 -8.05
N SER A 33 -5.01 -26.84 -8.34
CA SER A 33 -3.66 -27.44 -8.24
C SER A 33 -3.22 -27.73 -6.81
N GLY A 34 -3.83 -27.12 -5.81
CA GLY A 34 -3.44 -27.24 -4.40
C GLY A 34 -2.08 -26.62 -4.05
N LEU A 35 -1.42 -25.95 -5.00
CA LEU A 35 -0.11 -25.32 -4.79
C LEU A 35 -0.22 -24.03 -3.98
N ALA A 36 0.47 -23.98 -2.84
CA ALA A 36 0.43 -22.82 -1.94
C ALA A 36 1.57 -21.81 -2.18
N LYS A 37 2.74 -22.29 -2.65
CA LYS A 37 3.91 -21.43 -2.81
C LYS A 37 3.89 -20.73 -4.17
N HIS A 38 4.17 -19.42 -4.14
CA HIS A 38 4.24 -18.60 -5.36
C HIS A 38 5.18 -19.18 -6.43
N THR A 39 6.35 -19.67 -6.03
CA THR A 39 7.34 -20.25 -6.94
C THR A 39 6.85 -21.52 -7.63
N GLU A 40 6.11 -22.36 -6.93
CA GLU A 40 5.52 -23.59 -7.45
C GLU A 40 4.41 -23.29 -8.47
N VAL A 41 3.53 -22.32 -8.15
CA VAL A 41 2.48 -21.85 -9.07
C VAL A 41 3.10 -21.26 -10.34
N VAL A 42 4.13 -20.43 -10.21
CA VAL A 42 4.83 -19.86 -11.39
C VAL A 42 5.47 -20.97 -12.23
N ALA A 43 6.08 -21.98 -11.59
CA ALA A 43 6.67 -23.12 -12.29
C ALA A 43 5.62 -23.93 -13.07
N MET A 44 4.48 -24.24 -12.45
CA MET A 44 3.34 -24.92 -13.07
C MET A 44 2.82 -24.16 -14.29
N LEU A 45 2.53 -22.85 -14.14
CA LEU A 45 2.00 -22.02 -15.23
C LEU A 45 2.96 -21.94 -16.42
N LYS A 46 4.25 -21.97 -16.17
CA LYS A 46 5.27 -22.04 -17.23
C LYS A 46 5.34 -23.39 -17.91
N ALA A 47 5.33 -24.47 -17.12
CA ALA A 47 5.54 -25.82 -17.62
C ALA A 47 4.30 -26.36 -18.36
N GLU A 48 3.11 -26.17 -17.80
CA GLU A 48 1.87 -26.76 -18.31
C GLU A 48 1.16 -25.88 -19.33
N TYR A 49 1.29 -24.55 -19.19
CA TYR A 49 0.55 -23.58 -20.03
C TYR A 49 1.46 -22.70 -20.89
N GLY A 50 2.76 -22.96 -20.91
CA GLY A 50 3.72 -22.21 -21.73
C GLY A 50 3.80 -20.73 -21.42
N MET A 51 3.42 -20.31 -20.19
CA MET A 51 3.43 -18.91 -19.82
C MET A 51 4.84 -18.34 -19.73
N ALA A 52 5.06 -17.16 -20.29
CA ALA A 52 6.27 -16.38 -20.02
C ALA A 52 6.36 -16.05 -18.51
N HIS A 53 7.57 -15.99 -17.98
CA HIS A 53 7.81 -15.79 -16.53
C HIS A 53 7.06 -14.59 -15.96
N GLY A 54 7.07 -13.44 -16.64
CA GLY A 54 6.38 -12.23 -16.18
C GLY A 54 4.86 -12.39 -16.13
N ALA A 55 4.26 -13.11 -17.10
CA ALA A 55 2.83 -13.41 -17.09
C ALA A 55 2.47 -14.37 -15.96
N ALA A 56 3.21 -15.49 -15.82
CA ALA A 56 3.01 -16.47 -14.76
C ALA A 56 3.17 -15.84 -13.36
N HIS A 57 4.17 -14.98 -13.18
CA HIS A 57 4.36 -14.22 -11.94
C HIS A 57 3.15 -13.32 -11.65
N ARG A 58 2.65 -12.56 -12.63
CA ARG A 58 1.49 -11.68 -12.48
C ARG A 58 0.23 -12.47 -12.16
N VAL A 59 -0.07 -13.55 -12.88
CA VAL A 59 -1.24 -14.41 -12.62
C VAL A 59 -1.19 -15.00 -11.21
N SER A 60 -0.06 -15.56 -10.80
CA SER A 60 0.12 -16.10 -9.45
C SER A 60 -0.09 -15.05 -8.35
N LEU A 61 0.41 -13.84 -8.57
CA LEU A 61 0.24 -12.73 -7.61
C LEU A 61 -1.23 -12.33 -7.49
N LEU A 62 -1.94 -12.17 -8.62
CA LEU A 62 -3.35 -11.81 -8.64
C LEU A 62 -4.25 -12.91 -8.06
N ALA A 63 -3.94 -14.18 -8.34
CA ALA A 63 -4.67 -15.31 -7.74
C ALA A 63 -4.56 -15.33 -6.21
N ARG A 64 -3.37 -15.07 -5.68
CA ARG A 64 -3.17 -14.96 -4.21
C ARG A 64 -3.90 -13.76 -3.61
N GLN A 65 -4.00 -12.65 -4.34
CA GLN A 65 -4.77 -11.50 -3.91
C GLN A 65 -6.28 -11.79 -3.90
N ALA A 66 -6.77 -12.50 -4.92
CA ALA A 66 -8.18 -12.90 -5.02
C ALA A 66 -8.57 -13.97 -3.99
N ALA A 67 -7.66 -14.89 -3.65
CA ALA A 67 -7.88 -15.93 -2.63
C ALA A 67 -7.73 -15.41 -1.19
N ALA A 68 -7.09 -14.26 -0.98
CA ALA A 68 -7.05 -13.64 0.34
C ALA A 68 -8.47 -13.20 0.72
N PRO A 69 -8.99 -13.58 1.90
CA PRO A 69 -10.28 -13.08 2.35
C PRO A 69 -10.24 -11.55 2.35
N ALA A 70 -11.20 -10.94 1.65
CA ALA A 70 -11.33 -9.49 1.64
C ALA A 70 -11.56 -9.01 3.08
N PRO A 71 -10.83 -7.99 3.57
CA PRO A 71 -11.16 -7.40 4.86
C PRO A 71 -12.62 -6.98 4.84
N THR A 72 -13.39 -7.48 5.79
CA THR A 72 -14.84 -7.27 5.86
C THR A 72 -15.24 -5.86 6.28
N SER A 73 -14.24 -5.05 6.71
CA SER A 73 -14.39 -3.65 7.06
C SER A 73 -13.08 -2.88 6.85
N ALA A 74 -13.14 -1.55 6.80
CA ALA A 74 -11.95 -0.69 6.78
C ALA A 74 -11.06 -0.91 8.01
N ASP A 75 -11.67 -1.21 9.17
CA ASP A 75 -10.97 -1.51 10.42
C ASP A 75 -10.17 -2.80 10.32
N ALA A 76 -10.76 -3.87 9.78
CA ALA A 76 -10.03 -5.13 9.56
C ALA A 76 -8.87 -4.96 8.57
N ALA A 77 -9.04 -4.11 7.54
CA ALA A 77 -7.97 -3.79 6.60
C ALA A 77 -6.84 -2.97 7.26
N LEU A 78 -7.19 -2.07 8.16
CA LEU A 78 -6.24 -1.31 8.96
C LEU A 78 -5.50 -2.25 9.93
N ASP A 79 -6.20 -3.11 10.65
CA ASP A 79 -5.63 -4.07 11.60
C ASP A 79 -4.65 -5.03 10.92
N ALA A 80 -4.93 -5.43 9.68
CA ALA A 80 -4.03 -6.26 8.89
C ALA A 80 -2.65 -5.63 8.62
N LEU A 81 -2.54 -4.29 8.67
CA LEU A 81 -1.26 -3.59 8.57
C LEU A 81 -0.39 -3.77 9.81
N TYR A 82 -1.01 -4.02 10.98
CA TYR A 82 -0.38 -4.06 12.30
C TYR A 82 -0.30 -5.48 12.86
N THR A 83 0.09 -6.45 12.04
CA THR A 83 0.25 -7.85 12.45
C THR A 83 1.72 -8.22 12.70
N GLY A 84 1.95 -9.27 13.50
CA GLY A 84 3.27 -9.79 13.80
C GLY A 84 4.19 -8.73 14.44
N LYS A 85 5.37 -8.53 13.89
CA LYS A 85 6.37 -7.56 14.40
C LYS A 85 5.90 -6.10 14.39
N LYS A 86 4.82 -5.79 13.69
CA LYS A 86 4.26 -4.44 13.57
C LYS A 86 3.13 -4.17 14.58
N ALA A 87 2.67 -5.18 15.32
CA ALA A 87 1.54 -5.04 16.25
C ALA A 87 1.77 -3.95 17.31
N GLY A 88 2.99 -3.84 17.82
CA GLY A 88 3.37 -2.82 18.81
C GLY A 88 3.35 -1.39 18.30
N LEU A 89 3.19 -1.16 16.99
CA LEU A 89 3.12 0.18 16.39
C LEU A 89 1.68 0.73 16.33
N ARG A 90 0.67 -0.07 16.66
CA ARG A 90 -0.73 0.37 16.59
C ARG A 90 -1.04 1.55 17.53
N PRO A 91 -0.61 1.58 18.79
CA PRO A 91 -0.82 2.74 19.65
C PRO A 91 -0.18 4.03 19.11
N LEU A 92 1.00 3.92 18.51
CA LEU A 92 1.69 5.05 17.89
C LEU A 92 0.94 5.56 16.64
N HIS A 93 0.36 4.65 15.85
CA HIS A 93 -0.52 4.99 14.74
C HIS A 93 -1.75 5.75 15.23
N ASP A 94 -2.42 5.25 16.26
CA ASP A 94 -3.66 5.83 16.77
C ASP A 94 -3.42 7.27 17.29
N GLN A 95 -2.29 7.52 17.98
CA GLN A 95 -1.89 8.87 18.39
C GLN A 95 -1.64 9.81 17.20
N LEU A 96 -0.96 9.33 16.16
CA LEU A 96 -0.72 10.13 14.95
C LEU A 96 -2.04 10.45 14.23
N MET A 97 -2.97 9.49 14.18
CA MET A 97 -4.29 9.72 13.59
C MET A 97 -5.12 10.72 14.37
N MET A 98 -5.05 10.74 15.70
CA MET A 98 -5.73 11.77 16.51
C MET A 98 -5.31 13.19 16.10
N VAL A 99 -4.02 13.40 15.80
CA VAL A 99 -3.51 14.70 15.33
C VAL A 99 -4.03 15.01 13.92
N ILE A 100 -4.02 14.04 13.02
CA ILE A 100 -4.43 14.23 11.63
C ILE A 100 -5.95 14.46 11.52
N ASP A 101 -6.76 13.72 12.25
CA ASP A 101 -8.21 13.85 12.25
C ASP A 101 -8.68 15.21 12.81
N ALA A 102 -7.88 15.84 13.66
CA ALA A 102 -8.14 17.19 14.16
C ALA A 102 -7.97 18.30 13.10
N PHE A 103 -7.41 18.01 11.92
CA PHE A 103 -7.27 19.02 10.86
C PHE A 103 -8.60 19.39 10.22
N GLY A 104 -9.56 18.47 10.16
CA GLY A 104 -10.90 18.78 9.65
C GLY A 104 -11.74 17.53 9.36
N PRO A 105 -13.07 17.72 9.22
CA PRO A 105 -14.01 16.63 9.00
C PRO A 105 -13.91 16.00 7.59
N ASP A 106 -13.15 16.59 6.69
CA ASP A 106 -12.90 16.14 5.33
C ASP A 106 -11.64 15.26 5.20
N VAL A 107 -11.00 14.91 6.33
CA VAL A 107 -9.97 13.88 6.36
C VAL A 107 -10.64 12.51 6.15
N SER A 108 -10.10 11.75 5.23
CA SER A 108 -10.54 10.38 4.96
C SER A 108 -9.36 9.44 4.81
N THR A 109 -9.56 8.18 5.16
CA THR A 109 -8.51 7.17 5.14
C THR A 109 -8.91 5.98 4.29
N VAL A 110 -7.93 5.41 3.59
CA VAL A 110 -8.11 4.20 2.78
C VAL A 110 -6.96 3.25 3.05
N PRO A 111 -7.19 2.12 3.74
CA PRO A 111 -6.18 1.08 3.90
C PRO A 111 -5.75 0.52 2.53
N LYS A 112 -4.45 0.39 2.34
CA LYS A 112 -3.81 -0.23 1.18
C LYS A 112 -3.00 -1.43 1.66
N LYS A 113 -2.48 -2.24 0.73
CA LYS A 113 -1.77 -3.49 1.04
C LYS A 113 -0.62 -3.36 2.05
N GLY A 114 0.02 -2.20 2.17
CA GLY A 114 1.18 -2.00 3.04
C GLY A 114 1.17 -0.70 3.84
N TYR A 115 0.17 0.15 3.66
CA TYR A 115 0.09 1.46 4.29
C TYR A 115 -1.34 1.98 4.38
N LEU A 116 -1.59 2.94 5.25
CA LEU A 116 -2.81 3.74 5.28
C LEU A 116 -2.61 4.98 4.40
N SER A 117 -3.48 5.16 3.39
CA SER A 117 -3.55 6.38 2.57
C SER A 117 -4.43 7.40 3.28
N ILE A 118 -3.95 8.63 3.42
CA ILE A 118 -4.67 9.73 4.10
C ILE A 118 -4.95 10.81 3.06
N ARG A 119 -6.21 11.22 3.00
CA ARG A 119 -6.75 12.07 1.95
C ARG A 119 -7.59 13.20 2.55
N ARG A 120 -7.61 14.29 1.81
CA ARG A 120 -8.63 15.33 1.79
C ARG A 120 -9.38 15.20 0.47
N THR A 121 -9.40 16.14 -0.43
CA THR A 121 -9.81 15.93 -1.84
C THR A 121 -8.82 15.02 -2.56
N LYS A 122 -7.52 15.23 -2.34
CA LYS A 122 -6.42 14.41 -2.87
C LYS A 122 -5.67 13.73 -1.72
N GLN A 123 -4.88 12.72 -2.05
CA GLN A 123 -3.96 12.12 -1.07
C GLN A 123 -2.89 13.13 -0.69
N PHE A 124 -2.67 13.34 0.60
CA PHE A 124 -1.64 14.26 1.11
C PHE A 124 -0.61 13.58 2.00
N ALA A 125 -0.99 12.47 2.65
CA ALA A 125 -0.09 11.73 3.50
C ALA A 125 -0.32 10.21 3.41
N MET A 126 0.60 9.46 3.98
CA MET A 126 0.48 8.03 4.22
C MET A 126 1.19 7.63 5.50
N ILE A 127 0.72 6.56 6.14
CA ILE A 127 1.37 5.93 7.29
C ILE A 127 1.68 4.48 6.91
N GLN A 128 2.95 4.11 6.94
CA GLN A 128 3.40 2.75 6.65
C GLN A 128 4.10 2.16 7.86
N PRO A 129 3.53 1.14 8.53
CA PRO A 129 4.22 0.43 9.59
C PRO A 129 5.37 -0.42 9.03
N SER A 130 6.56 -0.24 9.58
CA SER A 130 7.77 -0.94 9.20
C SER A 130 8.10 -2.06 10.18
N ALA A 131 8.62 -3.19 9.69
CA ALA A 131 9.15 -4.26 10.53
C ALA A 131 10.39 -3.85 11.34
N ALA A 132 10.97 -2.67 11.05
CA ALA A 132 12.06 -2.07 11.82
C ALA A 132 11.58 -1.34 13.10
N GLY A 133 10.31 -1.52 13.50
CA GLY A 133 9.79 -0.95 14.76
C GLY A 133 9.47 0.55 14.68
N ARG A 134 9.06 1.05 13.52
CA ARG A 134 8.72 2.47 13.32
C ARG A 134 7.57 2.65 12.33
N LEU A 135 6.96 3.82 12.35
CA LEU A 135 6.09 4.30 11.28
C LEU A 135 6.91 5.15 10.29
N ASP A 136 6.82 4.85 9.02
CA ASP A 136 7.29 5.73 7.95
C ASP A 136 6.10 6.57 7.48
N VAL A 137 6.17 7.90 7.72
CA VAL A 137 5.12 8.87 7.40
C VAL A 137 5.52 9.60 6.12
N GLY A 138 4.83 9.32 5.02
CA GLY A 138 5.04 9.99 3.74
C GLY A 138 4.12 11.21 3.61
N MET A 139 4.63 12.32 3.04
CA MET A 139 3.90 13.57 2.85
C MET A 139 4.15 14.17 1.47
N ILE A 140 3.17 14.89 0.94
CA ILE A 140 3.30 15.65 -0.31
C ILE A 140 3.48 17.14 0.05
N LEU A 141 4.75 17.55 0.13
CA LEU A 141 5.17 18.91 0.49
C LEU A 141 5.98 19.52 -0.67
N ARG A 142 5.30 19.90 -1.74
CA ARG A 142 5.95 20.47 -2.92
C ARG A 142 6.53 21.84 -2.60
N GLY A 143 7.78 22.08 -3.02
CA GLY A 143 8.46 23.35 -2.81
C GLY A 143 9.05 23.56 -1.41
N ILE A 144 8.88 22.61 -0.49
CA ILE A 144 9.53 22.63 0.82
C ILE A 144 10.85 21.88 0.72
N PRO A 145 11.98 22.45 1.14
CA PRO A 145 13.26 21.74 1.16
C PRO A 145 13.29 20.68 2.27
N ALA A 146 13.92 19.56 1.98
CA ALA A 146 14.19 18.56 3.01
C ALA A 146 15.20 19.11 4.02
N ALA A 147 14.92 18.95 5.32
CA ALA A 147 15.79 19.41 6.40
C ALA A 147 15.58 18.59 7.68
N GLY A 148 16.67 18.30 8.36
CA GLY A 148 16.63 17.51 9.60
C GLY A 148 15.97 16.15 9.40
N ARG A 149 14.93 15.85 10.18
CA ARG A 149 14.17 14.59 10.07
C ARG A 149 13.11 14.58 8.96
N LEU A 150 12.86 15.71 8.29
CA LEU A 150 12.08 15.76 7.06
C LEU A 150 12.98 15.31 5.89
N GLU A 151 13.02 14.02 5.65
CA GLU A 151 13.85 13.42 4.61
C GLU A 151 13.16 13.47 3.25
N PRO A 152 13.90 13.49 2.12
CA PRO A 152 13.33 13.22 0.81
C PRO A 152 12.72 11.82 0.82
N ALA A 153 11.55 11.63 0.19
CA ALA A 153 10.91 10.32 0.10
C ALA A 153 11.79 9.30 -0.68
N GLY A 154 12.55 9.76 -1.67
CA GLY A 154 13.45 8.91 -2.46
C GLY A 154 12.72 7.72 -3.07
N SER A 155 13.27 6.53 -2.92
CA SER A 155 12.67 5.27 -3.39
C SER A 155 11.55 4.73 -2.50
N PHE A 156 11.21 5.39 -1.39
CA PHE A 156 10.18 4.94 -0.45
C PHE A 156 8.81 4.83 -1.12
N ASN A 157 8.37 5.88 -1.79
CA ASN A 157 7.18 5.88 -2.62
C ASN A 157 7.21 7.13 -3.53
N ALA A 158 7.19 6.93 -4.84
CA ALA A 158 7.32 8.00 -5.85
C ALA A 158 6.20 9.05 -5.82
N LEU A 159 5.06 8.76 -5.17
CA LEU A 159 3.96 9.71 -5.04
C LEU A 159 4.26 10.82 -4.01
N PHE A 160 5.08 10.50 -3.01
CA PHE A 160 5.39 11.42 -1.91
C PHE A 160 6.70 12.15 -2.15
N THR A 161 6.77 13.39 -1.69
CA THR A 161 7.98 14.20 -1.82
C THR A 161 8.89 14.03 -0.60
N HIS A 162 8.29 13.81 0.59
CA HIS A 162 9.02 13.75 1.86
C HIS A 162 8.58 12.54 2.70
N ARG A 163 9.46 12.16 3.62
CA ARG A 163 9.22 11.13 4.62
C ARG A 163 9.77 11.57 5.97
N VAL A 164 9.03 11.23 7.03
CA VAL A 164 9.50 11.31 8.42
C VAL A 164 9.39 9.92 9.04
N ARG A 165 10.39 9.53 9.83
CA ARG A 165 10.36 8.30 10.62
C ARG A 165 9.87 8.64 12.03
N VAL A 166 8.85 7.91 12.48
CA VAL A 166 8.25 8.06 13.80
C VAL A 166 8.50 6.75 14.56
N THR A 167 9.27 6.82 15.62
CA THR A 167 9.71 5.66 16.43
C THR A 167 9.08 5.65 17.81
N SER A 168 8.67 6.82 18.30
CA SER A 168 8.10 7.00 19.62
C SER A 168 7.04 8.10 19.62
N PRO A 169 6.22 8.21 20.67
CA PRO A 169 5.23 9.29 20.83
C PRO A 169 5.81 10.70 20.76
N GLU A 170 7.03 10.88 21.24
CA GLU A 170 7.75 12.16 21.27
C GLU A 170 8.07 12.67 19.85
N ASP A 171 8.13 11.76 18.88
CA ASP A 171 8.32 12.09 17.47
C ASP A 171 7.07 12.73 16.84
N ILE A 172 5.90 12.60 17.49
CA ILE A 172 4.65 13.26 17.10
C ILE A 172 4.61 14.66 17.75
N ASP A 173 5.52 15.49 17.33
CA ASP A 173 5.75 16.82 17.85
C ASP A 173 5.03 17.93 17.02
N PRO A 174 5.02 19.17 17.47
CA PRO A 174 4.44 20.29 16.72
C PRO A 174 5.02 20.44 15.30
N THR A 175 6.30 20.16 15.11
CA THR A 175 6.96 20.27 13.80
C THR A 175 6.41 19.26 12.79
N LEU A 176 6.23 17.99 13.18
CA LEU A 176 5.58 16.98 12.36
C LEU A 176 4.13 17.37 12.07
N THR A 177 3.41 17.89 13.08
CA THR A 177 2.04 18.36 12.94
C THR A 177 1.93 19.49 11.91
N GLU A 178 2.83 20.46 11.93
CA GLU A 178 2.87 21.56 10.96
C GLU A 178 3.12 21.08 9.53
N TRP A 179 4.03 20.13 9.33
CA TRP A 179 4.27 19.53 8.00
C TRP A 179 3.04 18.77 7.50
N LEU A 180 2.41 17.96 8.34
CA LEU A 180 1.18 17.24 7.99
C LEU A 180 0.02 18.20 7.68
N HIS A 181 -0.15 19.26 8.49
CA HIS A 181 -1.16 20.27 8.25
C HIS A 181 -0.89 21.05 6.96
N SER A 182 0.36 21.40 6.66
CA SER A 182 0.73 22.01 5.38
C SER A 182 0.38 21.10 4.19
N ALA A 183 0.67 19.80 4.27
CA ALA A 183 0.29 18.83 3.25
C ALA A 183 -1.23 18.72 3.09
N TYR A 184 -1.99 18.71 4.20
CA TYR A 184 -3.45 18.72 4.21
C TYR A 184 -4.03 19.97 3.54
N MET A 185 -3.50 21.18 3.85
CA MET A 185 -3.96 22.43 3.25
C MET A 185 -3.76 22.45 1.72
N ASN A 186 -2.70 21.83 1.21
CA ASN A 186 -2.39 21.75 -0.22
C ASN A 186 -3.17 20.65 -0.96
N ALA A 187 -4.00 19.87 -0.27
CA ALA A 187 -4.76 18.75 -0.83
C ALA A 187 -6.26 19.04 -1.02
N GLY A 188 -6.67 20.26 -0.75
CA GLY A 188 -8.03 20.75 -0.94
C GLY A 188 -8.37 21.09 -2.38
#